data_e208b17140660975d5c919f86a8c975c
#
_entry.id   e208b17140660975d5c919f86a8c975c
#
_cell.length_a   1.000
_cell.length_b   1.000
_cell.length_c   1.000
_cell.angle_alpha   90.00
_cell.angle_beta   90.00
_cell.angle_gamma   90.00
#
_symmetry.space_group_name_H-M   'P 1'
#
loop_
_entity.id
_entity.type
_entity.pdbx_description
1 polymer ?
#
loop_
_entity_poly.entity_id
_entity_poly.type
_entity_poly.pdbx_seq_one_letter_code
_entity_poly.pdbx_strand_id
1 'polypeptide(L)'
;KNLSRNSVGYEINGDFLPFIKERVGCGQSLFSEECAFKISKQEKITTNFAEEIQELPYIFKDPIKVDKKIDPKKLQFGSKIDQDSGQREEYFTVKEVVSPELIKLSNGLTVRLLGIKQDVLKNGKATEYLVNKTQGQKVFLKYDQTKYDSENRLLCYLYLKNKTFVNAHLVKEGLAIVDADMVFKYKEKFLYLHNLEH
;
A
#
# COMPACT_ATOMS: atom_id res chain seq x y z
N LYS A 1 33.23 4.39 -10.29
CA LYS A 1 34.07 4.17 -9.08
C LYS A 1 33.96 2.70 -8.72
N ASN A 2 34.99 1.91 -8.97
CA ASN A 2 35.09 0.54 -8.45
C ASN A 2 35.13 0.64 -6.92
N LEU A 3 34.05 0.20 -6.29
CA LEU A 3 34.03 0.03 -4.85
C LEU A 3 34.65 -1.35 -4.60
N SER A 4 35.88 -1.44 -4.11
CA SER A 4 36.53 -2.69 -3.70
C SER A 4 35.66 -3.42 -2.70
N ARG A 5 34.71 -4.23 -3.19
CA ARG A 5 33.75 -4.98 -2.37
C ARG A 5 33.85 -6.46 -2.72
N ASN A 6 33.95 -7.27 -1.68
CA ASN A 6 33.79 -8.71 -1.80
C ASN A 6 32.29 -9.03 -1.77
N SER A 7 31.85 -9.91 -2.66
CA SER A 7 30.49 -10.43 -2.69
C SER A 7 30.49 -11.94 -2.74
N VAL A 8 29.48 -12.54 -2.13
CA VAL A 8 29.27 -13.99 -2.15
C VAL A 8 27.92 -14.23 -2.81
N GLY A 9 27.88 -15.10 -3.79
CA GLY A 9 26.66 -15.54 -4.46
C GLY A 9 26.52 -17.06 -4.34
N TYR A 10 25.29 -17.54 -4.27
CA TYR A 10 24.97 -18.96 -4.26
C TYR A 10 24.22 -19.31 -5.54
N GLU A 11 24.61 -20.41 -6.17
CA GLU A 11 23.93 -20.96 -7.33
C GLU A 11 23.73 -22.46 -7.13
N ILE A 12 22.48 -22.91 -7.30
CA ILE A 12 22.09 -24.30 -7.11
C ILE A 12 22.35 -25.11 -8.39
N ASN A 13 22.16 -24.49 -9.54
CA ASN A 13 22.36 -25.14 -10.83
C ASN A 13 23.73 -24.80 -11.41
N GLY A 14 24.58 -25.82 -11.47
CA GLY A 14 25.94 -25.70 -12.02
C GLY A 14 26.01 -25.21 -13.48
N ASP A 15 24.96 -25.40 -14.26
CA ASP A 15 24.92 -25.00 -15.68
C ASP A 15 24.96 -23.49 -15.87
N PHE A 16 24.60 -22.71 -14.82
CA PHE A 16 24.67 -21.24 -14.85
C PHE A 16 26.06 -20.69 -14.52
N LEU A 17 27.01 -21.51 -14.07
CA LEU A 17 28.34 -21.06 -13.71
C LEU A 17 29.09 -20.36 -14.86
N PRO A 18 29.02 -20.80 -16.12
CA PRO A 18 29.67 -20.10 -17.26
C PRO A 18 29.09 -18.67 -17.42
N PHE A 19 27.79 -18.52 -17.35
CA PHE A 19 27.13 -17.21 -17.48
C PHE A 19 27.45 -16.27 -16.31
N ILE A 20 27.57 -16.82 -15.09
CA ILE A 20 27.96 -16.06 -13.91
C ILE A 20 29.40 -15.57 -14.07
N LYS A 21 30.32 -16.44 -14.52
CA LYS A 21 31.72 -16.08 -14.78
C LYS A 21 31.82 -14.97 -15.83
N GLU A 22 31.07 -15.07 -16.92
CA GLU A 22 31.05 -14.07 -17.98
C GLU A 22 30.54 -12.71 -17.46
N ARG A 23 29.48 -12.70 -16.63
CA ARG A 23 28.88 -11.47 -16.10
C ARG A 23 29.65 -10.82 -14.95
N VAL A 24 30.23 -11.63 -14.06
CA VAL A 24 30.93 -11.15 -12.85
C VAL A 24 32.43 -10.99 -13.14
N GLY A 25 32.93 -11.82 -14.01
CA GLY A 25 34.34 -12.03 -14.16
C GLY A 25 34.97 -11.13 -15.16
N CYS A 26 34.64 -10.16 -15.63
CA CYS A 26 35.63 -9.55 -16.54
C CYS A 26 35.08 -8.79 -17.73
N GLY A 27 34.43 -7.74 -17.42
CA GLY A 27 34.54 -6.63 -18.34
C GLY A 27 36.02 -6.21 -18.38
N GLN A 28 36.71 -6.48 -19.49
CA GLN A 28 37.99 -5.86 -19.77
C GLN A 28 37.80 -4.35 -19.85
N SER A 29 37.78 -3.71 -18.69
CA SER A 29 37.88 -2.27 -18.59
C SER A 29 39.33 -1.95 -18.35
N LEU A 30 39.87 -1.03 -19.10
CA LEU A 30 41.26 -0.51 -18.96
C LEU A 30 41.57 0.00 -17.52
N PHE A 31 40.62 -0.04 -16.62
CA PHE A 31 40.72 0.43 -15.24
C PHE A 31 40.17 -0.56 -14.20
N SER A 32 39.95 -1.83 -14.56
CA SER A 32 39.49 -2.84 -13.61
C SER A 32 40.69 -3.61 -13.05
N GLU A 33 40.83 -3.56 -11.72
CA GLU A 33 41.65 -4.50 -10.98
C GLU A 33 41.17 -5.94 -11.23
N GLU A 34 42.08 -6.91 -11.28
CA GLU A 34 41.75 -8.31 -11.50
C GLU A 34 40.78 -8.80 -10.43
N CYS A 35 39.60 -9.22 -10.84
CA CYS A 35 38.64 -9.84 -9.94
C CYS A 35 39.03 -11.29 -9.65
N ALA A 36 39.41 -11.62 -8.45
CA ALA A 36 39.63 -12.99 -8.04
C ALA A 36 38.29 -13.70 -7.86
N PHE A 37 38.06 -14.76 -8.63
CA PHE A 37 36.82 -15.55 -8.61
C PHE A 37 37.11 -16.93 -8.01
N LYS A 38 36.51 -17.21 -6.85
CA LYS A 38 36.65 -18.50 -6.20
C LYS A 38 35.31 -19.25 -6.21
N ILE A 39 35.27 -20.43 -6.82
CA ILE A 39 34.13 -21.33 -6.80
C ILE A 39 34.38 -22.40 -5.75
N SER A 40 33.47 -22.52 -4.80
CA SER A 40 33.44 -23.60 -3.81
C SER A 40 32.18 -24.44 -4.04
N LYS A 41 32.36 -25.76 -4.24
CA LYS A 41 31.23 -26.67 -4.24
C LYS A 41 30.92 -27.03 -2.78
N GLN A 42 29.65 -26.81 -2.39
CA GLN A 42 29.20 -27.23 -1.09
C GLN A 42 28.89 -28.73 -1.13
N GLU A 43 29.67 -29.52 -0.44
CA GLU A 43 29.35 -30.92 -0.21
C GLU A 43 28.25 -31.02 0.84
N LYS A 44 27.48 -32.12 0.84
CA LYS A 44 26.33 -32.29 1.75
C LYS A 44 26.73 -31.98 3.18
N ILE A 45 26.06 -30.98 3.77
CA ILE A 45 26.31 -30.52 5.12
C ILE A 45 25.85 -31.60 6.09
N THR A 46 26.79 -32.19 6.81
CA THR A 46 26.53 -33.07 7.96
C THR A 46 26.68 -32.33 9.29
N THR A 47 27.04 -31.07 9.25
CA THR A 47 27.37 -30.26 10.42
C THR A 47 26.16 -29.46 10.94
N ASN A 48 26.17 -29.21 12.23
CA ASN A 48 25.14 -28.46 12.93
C ASN A 48 25.26 -26.97 12.54
N PHE A 49 24.35 -26.48 11.74
CA PHE A 49 24.31 -25.08 11.22
C PHE A 49 24.46 -24.02 12.33
N ALA A 50 24.04 -24.37 13.56
CA ALA A 50 24.11 -23.44 14.70
C ALA A 50 25.57 -23.19 15.18
N GLU A 51 26.43 -24.17 15.02
CA GLU A 51 27.84 -24.05 15.40
C GLU A 51 28.63 -23.25 14.36
N GLU A 52 28.40 -23.52 13.06
CA GLU A 52 29.06 -22.79 11.98
C GLU A 52 28.67 -21.30 11.93
N ILE A 53 27.42 -20.96 12.30
CA ILE A 53 26.98 -19.57 12.36
C ILE A 53 27.73 -18.78 13.45
N GLN A 54 28.16 -19.45 14.52
CA GLN A 54 28.91 -18.80 15.61
C GLN A 54 30.35 -18.47 15.19
N GLU A 55 30.90 -19.19 14.23
CA GLU A 55 32.25 -18.97 13.70
C GLU A 55 32.34 -17.97 12.55
N LEU A 56 31.17 -17.50 12.04
CA LEU A 56 31.16 -16.51 10.97
C LEU A 56 31.72 -15.16 11.46
N PRO A 57 32.55 -14.47 10.67
CA PRO A 57 33.14 -13.18 11.03
C PRO A 57 32.11 -12.06 11.19
N TYR A 58 30.86 -12.32 10.87
CA TYR A 58 29.73 -11.43 11.09
C TYR A 58 28.86 -11.95 12.24
N ILE A 59 29.26 -11.58 13.44
CA ILE A 59 28.47 -11.88 14.64
C ILE A 59 27.23 -10.98 14.62
N PHE A 60 26.05 -11.57 14.46
CA PHE A 60 24.81 -10.91 14.83
C PHE A 60 24.91 -10.63 16.34
N LYS A 61 24.91 -9.37 16.74
CA LYS A 61 25.09 -8.93 18.14
C LYS A 61 24.02 -9.49 19.11
N ASP A 62 23.06 -10.24 18.60
CA ASP A 62 21.95 -10.75 19.40
C ASP A 62 21.50 -12.13 18.88
N PRO A 63 22.23 -13.20 19.20
CA PRO A 63 21.91 -14.57 18.80
C PRO A 63 20.54 -15.04 19.33
N ILE A 64 20.03 -14.43 20.40
CA ILE A 64 18.71 -14.75 20.97
C ILE A 64 17.57 -14.38 20.02
N LYS A 65 17.78 -13.44 19.09
CA LYS A 65 16.77 -13.09 18.08
C LYS A 65 16.70 -14.07 16.90
N VAL A 66 17.72 -14.88 16.71
CA VAL A 66 17.77 -15.89 15.64
C VAL A 66 16.89 -17.10 15.99
N ASP A 67 16.68 -17.39 17.26
CA ASP A 67 15.80 -18.46 17.73
C ASP A 67 14.30 -18.13 17.66
N LYS A 68 13.92 -16.90 17.38
CA LYS A 68 12.55 -16.64 16.98
C LYS A 68 12.35 -17.29 15.63
N LYS A 69 11.58 -18.39 15.59
CA LYS A 69 11.07 -19.00 14.36
C LYS A 69 10.52 -17.88 13.50
N ILE A 70 11.34 -17.42 12.56
CA ILE A 70 10.93 -16.44 11.58
C ILE A 70 9.98 -17.22 10.69
N ASP A 71 8.70 -16.91 10.80
CA ASP A 71 7.70 -17.46 9.91
C ASP A 71 8.07 -17.02 8.49
N PRO A 72 8.50 -17.94 7.59
CA PRO A 72 8.94 -17.56 6.25
C PRO A 72 7.82 -16.87 5.45
N LYS A 73 6.55 -17.04 5.85
CA LYS A 73 5.41 -16.30 5.29
C LYS A 73 5.37 -14.83 5.72
N LYS A 74 6.08 -14.46 6.79
CA LYS A 74 6.20 -13.08 7.27
C LYS A 74 7.47 -12.38 6.79
N LEU A 75 8.44 -13.11 6.24
CA LEU A 75 9.61 -12.57 5.58
C LEU A 75 9.22 -12.11 4.18
N GLN A 76 8.82 -10.86 4.07
CA GLN A 76 8.66 -10.21 2.78
C GLN A 76 10.03 -9.67 2.34
N PHE A 77 10.73 -10.46 1.51
CA PHE A 77 11.89 -9.98 0.77
C PHE A 77 11.39 -9.25 -0.48
N GLY A 78 11.74 -8.00 -0.60
CA GLY A 78 11.35 -7.14 -1.72
C GLY A 78 10.50 -5.97 -1.30
N SER A 79 10.22 -5.08 -2.23
CA SER A 79 9.25 -4.01 -2.01
C SER A 79 7.98 -4.62 -1.46
N LYS A 80 7.48 -4.11 -0.33
CA LYS A 80 6.19 -4.52 0.22
C LYS A 80 5.09 -4.27 -0.81
N ILE A 81 4.90 -5.22 -1.69
CA ILE A 81 3.65 -5.34 -2.42
C ILE A 81 2.74 -6.06 -1.44
N ASP A 82 2.00 -5.29 -0.65
CA ASP A 82 0.94 -5.86 0.16
C ASP A 82 0.00 -6.58 -0.81
N GLN A 83 -0.07 -7.91 -0.72
CA GLN A 83 -0.96 -8.69 -1.58
C GLN A 83 -2.42 -8.29 -1.41
N ASP A 84 -2.79 -7.69 -0.28
CA ASP A 84 -4.10 -7.06 -0.07
C ASP A 84 -4.25 -5.69 -0.76
N SER A 85 -3.16 -5.05 -1.18
CA SER A 85 -3.18 -3.78 -1.90
C SER A 85 -2.94 -3.93 -3.41
N GLY A 86 -2.90 -5.16 -3.90
CA GLY A 86 -2.73 -5.47 -5.33
C GLY A 86 -3.93 -5.13 -6.23
N GLN A 87 -5.02 -4.65 -5.69
CA GLN A 87 -6.00 -3.89 -6.45
C GLN A 87 -5.39 -2.52 -6.72
N ARG A 88 -4.90 -2.33 -7.95
CA ARG A 88 -4.59 -0.99 -8.48
C ARG A 88 -5.77 -0.11 -8.15
N GLU A 89 -5.56 0.98 -7.43
CA GLU A 89 -6.60 1.95 -7.14
C GLU A 89 -7.24 2.35 -8.48
N GLU A 90 -8.48 1.94 -8.68
CA GLU A 90 -9.22 2.27 -9.89
C GLU A 90 -9.70 3.71 -9.75
N TYR A 91 -9.26 4.56 -10.66
CA TYR A 91 -9.61 5.96 -10.65
C TYR A 91 -10.82 6.23 -11.55
N PHE A 92 -11.79 6.89 -10.99
CA PHE A 92 -12.98 7.37 -11.68
C PHE A 92 -12.91 8.90 -11.83
N THR A 93 -13.59 9.44 -12.83
CA THR A 93 -13.79 10.89 -12.94
C THR A 93 -15.18 11.24 -12.43
N VAL A 94 -15.31 12.25 -11.61
CA VAL A 94 -16.61 12.76 -11.15
C VAL A 94 -17.23 13.55 -12.31
N LYS A 95 -18.40 13.09 -12.78
CA LYS A 95 -19.16 13.74 -13.84
C LYS A 95 -20.05 14.83 -13.29
N GLU A 96 -20.77 14.52 -12.21
CA GLU A 96 -21.80 15.38 -11.64
C GLU A 96 -21.96 15.11 -10.14
N VAL A 97 -22.20 16.15 -9.36
CA VAL A 97 -22.61 16.08 -7.97
C VAL A 97 -24.12 16.27 -7.92
N VAL A 98 -24.85 15.21 -7.63
CA VAL A 98 -26.32 15.23 -7.61
C VAL A 98 -26.84 15.83 -6.31
N SER A 99 -26.21 15.45 -5.18
CA SER A 99 -26.49 15.97 -3.84
C SER A 99 -25.24 15.85 -2.95
N PRO A 100 -25.22 16.41 -1.75
CA PRO A 100 -24.11 16.22 -0.80
C PRO A 100 -23.76 14.77 -0.50
N GLU A 101 -24.69 13.84 -0.71
CA GLU A 101 -24.51 12.42 -0.48
C GLU A 101 -24.29 11.62 -1.78
N LEU A 102 -24.73 12.14 -2.94
CA LEU A 102 -24.82 11.40 -4.20
C LEU A 102 -23.93 12.01 -5.27
N ILE A 103 -23.06 11.20 -5.81
CA ILE A 103 -22.11 11.59 -6.86
C ILE A 103 -22.25 10.65 -8.05
N LYS A 104 -22.32 11.20 -9.25
CA LYS A 104 -22.33 10.47 -10.50
C LYS A 104 -20.95 10.46 -11.13
N LEU A 105 -20.45 9.28 -11.44
CA LEU A 105 -19.16 9.07 -12.06
C LEU A 105 -19.27 9.03 -13.59
N SER A 106 -18.14 9.20 -14.26
CA SER A 106 -18.08 9.23 -15.74
C SER A 106 -18.50 7.91 -16.41
N ASN A 107 -18.38 6.80 -15.71
CA ASN A 107 -18.85 5.48 -16.15
C ASN A 107 -20.38 5.28 -16.00
N GLY A 108 -21.10 6.31 -15.56
CA GLY A 108 -22.55 6.27 -15.34
C GLY A 108 -22.96 5.77 -13.94
N LEU A 109 -22.04 5.26 -13.13
CA LEU A 109 -22.33 4.78 -11.78
C LEU A 109 -22.66 5.96 -10.85
N THR A 110 -23.77 5.84 -10.11
CA THR A 110 -24.10 6.75 -9.02
C THR A 110 -23.72 6.11 -7.70
N VAL A 111 -22.90 6.81 -6.94
CA VAL A 111 -22.40 6.35 -5.64
C VAL A 111 -22.95 7.23 -4.53
N ARG A 112 -23.24 6.62 -3.36
CA ARG A 112 -23.61 7.32 -2.14
C ARG A 112 -22.44 7.36 -1.18
N LEU A 113 -22.18 8.54 -0.62
CA LEU A 113 -21.11 8.73 0.34
C LEU A 113 -21.49 8.09 1.68
N LEU A 114 -20.72 7.09 2.10
CA LEU A 114 -20.99 6.30 3.30
C LEU A 114 -20.75 7.13 4.58
N GLY A 115 -21.67 7.00 5.53
CA GLY A 115 -21.56 7.53 6.88
C GLY A 115 -21.94 9.00 7.02
N ILE A 116 -22.47 9.63 5.96
CA ILE A 116 -22.94 11.02 6.00
C ILE A 116 -24.39 11.13 5.51
N LYS A 117 -25.10 12.10 6.06
CA LYS A 117 -26.43 12.57 5.62
C LYS A 117 -26.34 14.05 5.26
N GLN A 118 -27.16 14.46 4.30
CA GLN A 118 -27.26 15.87 3.94
C GLN A 118 -27.86 16.68 5.09
N ASP A 119 -27.29 17.85 5.34
CA ASP A 119 -27.91 18.85 6.18
C ASP A 119 -28.79 19.76 5.30
N VAL A 120 -30.08 19.73 5.52
CA VAL A 120 -31.05 20.49 4.72
C VAL A 120 -30.74 21.99 4.71
N LEU A 121 -30.23 22.53 5.82
CA LEU A 121 -29.91 23.95 5.95
C LEU A 121 -28.61 24.35 5.21
N LYS A 122 -27.69 23.38 5.01
CA LYS A 122 -26.38 23.63 4.41
C LYS A 122 -26.21 22.96 3.05
N ASN A 123 -27.26 22.37 2.51
CA ASN A 123 -27.23 21.56 1.29
C ASN A 123 -26.58 22.28 0.09
N GLY A 124 -26.93 23.55 -0.14
CA GLY A 124 -26.35 24.36 -1.21
C GLY A 124 -24.83 24.53 -1.06
N LYS A 125 -24.37 24.87 0.14
CA LYS A 125 -22.93 25.03 0.43
C LYS A 125 -22.17 23.71 0.33
N ALA A 126 -22.76 22.61 0.79
CA ALA A 126 -22.16 21.29 0.69
C ALA A 126 -22.01 20.83 -0.77
N THR A 127 -23.04 21.06 -1.58
CA THR A 127 -23.01 20.74 -3.02
C THR A 127 -21.95 21.59 -3.73
N GLU A 128 -21.91 22.89 -3.49
CA GLU A 128 -20.92 23.78 -4.06
C GLU A 128 -19.49 23.37 -3.68
N TYR A 129 -19.26 23.04 -2.41
CA TYR A 129 -17.99 22.53 -1.93
C TYR A 129 -17.56 21.25 -2.68
N LEU A 130 -18.47 20.28 -2.80
CA LEU A 130 -18.22 19.05 -3.53
C LEU A 130 -17.93 19.32 -5.01
N VAL A 131 -18.72 20.15 -5.67
CA VAL A 131 -18.48 20.53 -7.07
C VAL A 131 -17.08 21.10 -7.23
N ASN A 132 -16.73 22.09 -6.42
CA ASN A 132 -15.42 22.75 -6.50
C ASN A 132 -14.24 21.80 -6.24
N LYS A 133 -14.41 20.79 -5.37
CA LYS A 133 -13.34 19.87 -4.99
C LYS A 133 -13.27 18.63 -5.86
N THR A 134 -14.39 18.16 -6.41
CA THR A 134 -14.44 16.82 -7.01
C THR A 134 -14.82 16.81 -8.48
N GLN A 135 -15.60 17.77 -8.99
CA GLN A 135 -16.08 17.75 -10.36
C GLN A 135 -14.91 17.80 -11.37
N GLY A 136 -14.92 16.87 -12.32
CA GLY A 136 -13.83 16.73 -13.29
C GLY A 136 -12.53 16.14 -12.73
N GLN A 137 -12.45 15.91 -11.41
CA GLN A 137 -11.26 15.35 -10.76
C GLN A 137 -11.27 13.83 -10.79
N LYS A 138 -10.05 13.26 -10.74
CA LYS A 138 -9.87 11.83 -10.55
C LYS A 138 -10.01 11.48 -9.07
N VAL A 139 -10.91 10.55 -8.79
CA VAL A 139 -11.22 10.04 -7.46
C VAL A 139 -11.06 8.54 -7.42
N PHE A 140 -10.82 7.97 -6.26
CA PHE A 140 -10.91 6.54 -6.03
C PHE A 140 -11.85 6.23 -4.88
N LEU A 141 -12.46 5.06 -4.94
CA LEU A 141 -13.48 4.61 -4.01
C LEU A 141 -12.92 3.54 -3.08
N LYS A 142 -13.23 3.64 -1.80
CA LYS A 142 -13.03 2.53 -0.85
C LYS A 142 -14.38 2.10 -0.32
N TYR A 143 -14.52 0.81 -0.14
CA TYR A 143 -15.76 0.19 0.31
C TYR A 143 -15.63 -0.27 1.76
N ASP A 144 -16.77 -0.44 2.42
CA ASP A 144 -16.89 -1.06 3.73
C ASP A 144 -17.58 -2.41 3.62
N GLN A 145 -17.93 -3.01 4.75
CA GLN A 145 -18.67 -4.28 4.80
C GLN A 145 -20.01 -4.17 4.09
N THR A 146 -20.74 -3.09 4.34
CA THR A 146 -22.00 -2.78 3.65
C THR A 146 -21.73 -2.06 2.35
N LYS A 147 -22.01 -2.71 1.23
CA LYS A 147 -21.71 -2.19 -0.11
C LYS A 147 -22.86 -1.41 -0.73
N TYR A 148 -24.09 -1.70 -0.36
CA TYR A 148 -25.28 -1.11 -0.98
C TYR A 148 -26.24 -0.60 0.09
N ASP A 149 -26.96 0.46 -0.23
CA ASP A 149 -28.08 0.95 0.58
C ASP A 149 -29.41 0.28 0.19
N SER A 150 -30.51 0.69 0.84
CA SER A 150 -31.86 0.18 0.58
C SER A 150 -32.38 0.45 -0.85
N GLU A 151 -31.79 1.43 -1.54
CA GLU A 151 -32.10 1.79 -2.92
C GLU A 151 -31.13 1.18 -3.91
N ASN A 152 -30.33 0.21 -3.48
CA ASN A 152 -29.32 -0.49 -4.28
C ASN A 152 -28.23 0.45 -4.88
N ARG A 153 -27.94 1.56 -4.19
CA ARG A 153 -26.86 2.48 -4.56
C ARG A 153 -25.59 2.04 -3.87
N LEU A 154 -24.46 2.11 -4.57
CA LEU A 154 -23.16 1.71 -4.06
C LEU A 154 -22.68 2.70 -3.00
N LEU A 155 -22.43 2.21 -1.80
CA LEU A 155 -21.90 2.95 -0.66
C LEU A 155 -20.39 2.99 -0.70
N CYS A 156 -19.79 4.18 -0.59
CA CYS A 156 -18.35 4.31 -0.66
C CYS A 156 -17.78 5.45 0.18
N TYR A 157 -16.50 5.31 0.49
CA TYR A 157 -15.65 6.39 0.93
C TYR A 157 -14.96 6.97 -0.29
N LEU A 158 -15.12 8.26 -0.54
CA LEU A 158 -14.56 8.97 -1.67
C LEU A 158 -13.22 9.61 -1.30
N TYR A 159 -12.20 9.36 -2.11
CA TYR A 159 -10.89 9.95 -1.96
C TYR A 159 -10.46 10.66 -3.25
N LEU A 160 -9.88 11.84 -3.11
CA LEU A 160 -9.20 12.49 -4.22
C LEU A 160 -7.85 11.81 -4.50
N LYS A 161 -7.27 12.06 -5.67
CA LYS A 161 -5.95 11.53 -6.07
C LYS A 161 -4.84 11.84 -5.04
N ASN A 162 -4.92 12.99 -4.36
CA ASN A 162 -4.00 13.39 -3.28
C ASN A 162 -4.31 12.72 -1.93
N LYS A 163 -5.17 11.69 -1.92
CA LYS A 163 -5.63 10.95 -0.73
C LYS A 163 -6.49 11.75 0.26
N THR A 164 -7.01 12.92 -0.15
CA THR A 164 -7.97 13.66 0.67
C THR A 164 -9.26 12.84 0.83
N PHE A 165 -9.66 12.59 2.07
CA PHE A 165 -10.87 11.83 2.42
C PHE A 165 -12.08 12.77 2.42
N VAL A 166 -12.83 12.78 1.33
CA VAL A 166 -13.92 13.76 1.10
C VAL A 166 -15.04 13.64 2.12
N ASN A 167 -15.50 12.42 2.46
CA ASN A 167 -16.55 12.20 3.46
C ASN A 167 -16.18 12.85 4.81
N ALA A 168 -14.94 12.64 5.28
CA ALA A 168 -14.48 13.19 6.55
C ALA A 168 -14.35 14.72 6.50
N HIS A 169 -13.98 15.28 5.37
CA HIS A 169 -13.91 16.73 5.19
C HIS A 169 -15.28 17.38 5.23
N LEU A 170 -16.31 16.78 4.61
CA LEU A 170 -17.68 17.28 4.68
C LEU A 170 -18.20 17.36 6.12
N VAL A 171 -17.89 16.33 6.93
CA VAL A 171 -18.25 16.32 8.35
C VAL A 171 -17.46 17.37 9.12
N LYS A 172 -16.15 17.45 8.90
CA LYS A 172 -15.25 18.39 9.56
C LYS A 172 -15.65 19.84 9.31
N GLU A 173 -16.00 20.19 8.08
CA GLU A 173 -16.45 21.54 7.71
C GLU A 173 -17.93 21.81 8.07
N GLY A 174 -18.56 20.89 8.83
CA GLY A 174 -19.97 21.00 9.23
C GLY A 174 -20.94 21.06 8.04
N LEU A 175 -20.54 20.58 6.86
CA LEU A 175 -21.34 20.59 5.63
C LEU A 175 -22.24 19.35 5.48
N ALA A 176 -22.02 18.33 6.30
CA ALA A 176 -22.83 17.12 6.33
C ALA A 176 -22.95 16.61 7.78
N ILE A 177 -24.06 15.93 8.05
CA ILE A 177 -24.35 15.30 9.34
C ILE A 177 -23.86 13.86 9.31
N VAL A 178 -23.42 13.34 10.44
CA VAL A 178 -23.03 11.92 10.56
C VAL A 178 -24.29 11.06 10.57
N ASP A 179 -24.31 10.03 9.72
CA ASP A 179 -25.38 9.03 9.74
C ASP A 179 -25.22 8.08 10.93
N ALA A 180 -25.88 8.43 12.03
CA ALA A 180 -25.81 7.68 13.29
C ALA A 180 -26.47 6.29 13.19
N ASP A 181 -27.42 6.10 12.27
CA ASP A 181 -28.18 4.86 12.12
C ASP A 181 -27.38 3.78 11.40
N MET A 182 -26.37 4.17 10.60
CA MET A 182 -25.52 3.25 9.88
C MET A 182 -24.35 2.75 10.74
N VAL A 183 -23.97 1.47 10.51
CA VAL A 183 -22.75 0.90 11.05
C VAL A 183 -21.66 0.97 9.96
N PHE A 184 -20.58 1.68 10.24
CA PHE A 184 -19.45 1.83 9.32
C PHE A 184 -18.14 2.05 10.08
N LYS A 185 -17.02 1.71 9.43
CA LYS A 185 -15.68 1.68 10.03
C LYS A 185 -15.24 2.99 10.68
N TYR A 186 -15.59 4.13 10.10
CA TYR A 186 -15.12 5.44 10.57
C TYR A 186 -16.14 6.21 11.40
N LYS A 187 -17.17 5.54 11.96
CA LYS A 187 -18.25 6.18 12.72
C LYS A 187 -17.74 7.03 13.88
N GLU A 188 -16.90 6.46 14.74
CA GLU A 188 -16.33 7.18 15.89
C GLU A 188 -15.51 8.40 15.47
N LYS A 189 -14.71 8.25 14.39
CA LYS A 189 -13.95 9.35 13.83
C LYS A 189 -14.84 10.47 13.31
N PHE A 190 -15.95 10.14 12.66
CA PHE A 190 -16.88 11.14 12.13
C PHE A 190 -17.62 11.86 13.26
N LEU A 191 -18.06 11.14 14.28
CA LEU A 191 -18.65 11.73 15.48
C LEU A 191 -17.67 12.67 16.19
N TYR A 192 -16.43 12.28 16.33
CA TYR A 192 -15.40 13.13 16.90
C TYR A 192 -15.19 14.42 16.08
N LEU A 193 -15.11 14.32 14.74
CA LEU A 193 -14.94 15.47 13.87
C LEU A 193 -16.15 16.42 13.92
N HIS A 194 -17.35 15.86 14.02
CA HIS A 194 -18.59 16.64 14.13
C HIS A 194 -18.65 17.45 15.43
N ASN A 195 -18.21 16.85 16.55
CA ASN A 195 -18.21 17.51 17.86
C ASN A 195 -17.10 18.57 18.03
N LEU A 196 -16.13 18.64 17.13
CA LEU A 196 -15.08 19.68 17.17
C LEU A 196 -15.58 21.03 16.64
N GLU A 197 -16.70 21.08 15.93
CA GLU A 197 -17.26 22.31 15.32
C GLU A 197 -18.43 22.90 16.11
N HIS A 198 -18.85 22.25 17.18
CA HIS A 198 -19.87 22.72 18.12
C HIS A 198 -19.26 22.95 19.49
#